data_4551cb7e6b72cc924258c583f372517b
#
_entry.id   4551cb7e6b72cc924258c583f372517b
#
_cell.length_a   1.000
_cell.length_b   1.000
_cell.length_c   1.000
_cell.angle_alpha   90.00
_cell.angle_beta   90.00
_cell.angle_gamma   90.00
#
_symmetry.space_group_name_H-M   'P 1'
#
loop_
_entity.id
_entity.type
_entity.pdbx_description
1 polymer ?
#
loop_
_entity_poly.entity_id
_entity_poly.type
_entity_poly.pdbx_seq_one_letter_code
_entity_poly.pdbx_strand_id
1 'polypeptide(L)'
;MGRRTTSLAVTQRLLVVIACLGTIISFTGTPSEASTATPACSTTNLSLGHGDKRSQATGEDSVTFTLTNHGKFTCHLYGHPGVSLYDNKGRVMPFRYTWAGTMYVSQTPPKMVVLRPGARAYFLVAKYRCDIGLVMKAKTIRVYPPNTTQQLVGNAAPFVDSGGFWYCKGGPKDPGQLVEVSPVRATIGYM
;
A
#
# COMPACT_ATOMS: atom_id res chain seq x y z
N MET A 1 -43.45 -77.33 -23.98
CA MET A 1 -44.96 -77.44 -24.00
C MET A 1 -45.50 -76.02 -23.87
N GLY A 2 -46.36 -75.59 -24.75
CA GLY A 2 -47.33 -74.52 -24.72
C GLY A 2 -46.76 -73.16 -25.19
N ARG A 3 -46.79 -72.78 -26.38
CA ARG A 3 -47.81 -72.41 -27.42
C ARG A 3 -48.73 -71.24 -26.99
N ARG A 4 -48.68 -70.23 -27.85
CA ARG A 4 -49.77 -69.35 -28.36
C ARG A 4 -49.84 -67.97 -27.63
N THR A 5 -50.18 -66.84 -28.22
CA THR A 5 -50.57 -66.46 -29.61
C THR A 5 -50.64 -64.95 -29.68
N THR A 6 -50.20 -64.38 -30.75
CA THR A 6 -50.64 -63.20 -31.49
C THR A 6 -51.79 -62.36 -30.94
N SER A 7 -51.65 -61.05 -30.94
CA SER A 7 -52.67 -60.18 -31.54
C SER A 7 -52.04 -58.81 -31.95
N LEU A 8 -52.21 -58.50 -33.20
CA LEU A 8 -52.00 -57.17 -33.79
C LEU A 8 -53.18 -56.26 -33.42
N ALA A 9 -52.92 -55.05 -33.08
CA ALA A 9 -53.91 -53.98 -33.19
C ALA A 9 -53.22 -52.75 -33.77
N VAL A 10 -53.55 -52.50 -35.01
CA VAL A 10 -53.28 -51.25 -35.70
C VAL A 10 -54.27 -50.22 -35.25
N THR A 11 -53.84 -49.05 -34.77
CA THR A 11 -54.75 -47.90 -34.81
C THR A 11 -53.96 -46.57 -34.87
N GLN A 12 -54.00 -46.03 -36.00
CA GLN A 12 -54.33 -44.66 -36.36
C GLN A 12 -53.45 -43.51 -35.85
N ARG A 13 -52.72 -42.97 -36.75
CA ARG A 13 -51.95 -41.70 -36.67
C ARG A 13 -52.89 -40.51 -36.50
N LEU A 14 -52.68 -39.74 -35.50
CA LEU A 14 -53.18 -38.38 -35.44
C LEU A 14 -51.98 -37.45 -35.43
N LEU A 15 -51.70 -36.81 -36.57
CA LEU A 15 -50.71 -35.78 -36.71
C LEU A 15 -51.29 -34.48 -36.10
N VAL A 16 -50.82 -34.11 -34.93
CA VAL A 16 -51.03 -32.78 -34.36
C VAL A 16 -49.79 -31.95 -34.73
N VAL A 17 -49.92 -31.09 -35.73
CA VAL A 17 -48.93 -30.08 -36.06
C VAL A 17 -49.13 -28.93 -35.11
N ILE A 18 -48.33 -28.90 -34.04
CA ILE A 18 -48.23 -27.73 -33.16
C ILE A 18 -47.21 -26.79 -33.80
N ALA A 19 -47.70 -25.71 -34.42
CA ALA A 19 -46.87 -24.59 -34.84
C ALA A 19 -46.40 -23.82 -33.60
N CYS A 20 -45.21 -24.11 -33.10
CA CYS A 20 -44.53 -23.29 -32.10
C CYS A 20 -44.05 -22.00 -32.78
N LEU A 21 -44.81 -20.92 -32.66
CA LEU A 21 -44.28 -19.58 -32.87
C LEU A 21 -43.21 -19.30 -31.79
N GLY A 22 -41.96 -19.53 -32.17
CA GLY A 22 -40.81 -19.15 -31.33
C GLY A 22 -40.63 -17.65 -31.28
N THR A 23 -41.10 -17.01 -30.24
CA THR A 23 -40.72 -15.64 -29.89
C THR A 23 -39.25 -15.64 -29.52
N ILE A 24 -38.39 -15.14 -30.43
CA ILE A 24 -36.98 -14.90 -30.15
C ILE A 24 -36.91 -13.66 -29.27
N ILE A 25 -36.80 -13.85 -27.97
CA ILE A 25 -36.49 -12.77 -27.04
C ILE A 25 -34.99 -12.49 -27.22
N SER A 26 -34.69 -11.45 -28.02
CA SER A 26 -33.33 -10.91 -28.13
C SER A 26 -32.98 -10.24 -26.79
N PHE A 27 -32.22 -10.92 -25.94
CA PHE A 27 -31.56 -10.30 -24.80
C PHE A 27 -30.43 -9.38 -25.33
N THR A 28 -30.75 -8.11 -25.52
CA THR A 28 -29.72 -7.08 -25.67
C THR A 28 -29.08 -6.88 -24.28
N GLY A 29 -28.14 -7.74 -23.93
CA GLY A 29 -27.29 -7.54 -22.77
C GLY A 29 -26.47 -6.28 -23.01
N THR A 30 -26.82 -5.17 -22.34
CA THR A 30 -25.93 -4.00 -22.24
C THR A 30 -24.60 -4.50 -21.64
N PRO A 31 -23.46 -4.25 -22.32
CA PRO A 31 -22.18 -4.55 -21.70
C PRO A 31 -22.10 -3.74 -20.40
N SER A 32 -22.10 -4.44 -19.27
CA SER A 32 -21.78 -3.86 -17.97
C SER A 32 -20.32 -3.40 -18.07
N GLU A 33 -20.07 -2.10 -18.19
CA GLU A 33 -18.73 -1.56 -18.03
C GLU A 33 -18.27 -1.91 -16.62
N ALA A 34 -17.48 -2.97 -16.52
CA ALA A 34 -16.78 -3.30 -15.30
C ALA A 34 -15.86 -2.10 -15.00
N SER A 35 -16.27 -1.26 -14.06
CA SER A 35 -15.41 -0.21 -13.50
C SER A 35 -14.16 -0.88 -12.96
N THR A 36 -13.07 -0.87 -13.74
CA THR A 36 -11.80 -1.43 -13.34
C THR A 36 -11.21 -0.52 -12.27
N ALA A 37 -11.43 -0.89 -11.02
CA ALA A 37 -10.82 -0.18 -9.90
C ALA A 37 -9.30 -0.14 -10.09
N THR A 38 -8.71 1.04 -9.95
CA THR A 38 -7.25 1.21 -10.03
C THR A 38 -6.58 0.22 -9.06
N PRO A 39 -5.66 -0.66 -9.50
CA PRO A 39 -5.03 -1.65 -8.64
C PRO A 39 -4.12 -0.99 -7.59
N ALA A 40 -3.86 -1.68 -6.49
CA ALA A 40 -2.83 -1.27 -5.54
C ALA A 40 -1.44 -1.34 -6.18
N CYS A 41 -0.54 -0.44 -5.79
CA CYS A 41 0.82 -0.43 -6.30
C CYS A 41 1.59 -1.67 -5.81
N SER A 42 2.20 -2.39 -6.74
CA SER A 42 3.15 -3.45 -6.40
C SER A 42 4.49 -2.85 -5.96
N THR A 43 5.10 -3.40 -4.92
CA THR A 43 6.43 -2.99 -4.45
C THR A 43 7.50 -3.09 -5.54
N THR A 44 7.38 -4.07 -6.45
CA THR A 44 8.30 -4.24 -7.59
C THR A 44 8.24 -3.09 -8.59
N ASN A 45 7.14 -2.33 -8.58
CA ASN A 45 6.95 -1.17 -9.45
C ASN A 45 7.17 0.17 -8.73
N LEU A 46 7.64 0.12 -7.48
CA LEU A 46 7.93 1.31 -6.70
C LEU A 46 9.43 1.43 -6.45
N SER A 47 9.92 2.65 -6.44
CA SER A 47 11.25 2.96 -5.92
C SER A 47 11.14 3.92 -4.74
N LEU A 48 12.01 3.70 -3.76
CA LEU A 48 12.14 4.55 -2.58
C LEU A 48 13.19 5.63 -2.87
N GLY A 49 12.80 6.88 -2.73
CA GLY A 49 13.68 8.03 -2.72
C GLY A 49 13.53 8.82 -1.43
N HIS A 50 14.33 9.85 -1.27
CA HIS A 50 14.21 10.82 -0.17
C HIS A 50 14.18 12.23 -0.74
N GLY A 51 13.49 13.11 -0.03
CA GLY A 51 13.43 14.54 -0.30
C GLY A 51 14.11 15.32 0.82
N ASP A 52 13.55 16.49 1.11
CA ASP A 52 14.11 17.41 2.07
C ASP A 52 14.08 16.88 3.50
N LYS A 53 15.10 17.23 4.25
CA LYS A 53 15.13 17.13 5.69
C LYS A 53 14.63 18.45 6.26
N ARG A 54 13.93 18.35 7.38
CA ARG A 54 13.53 19.52 8.19
C ARG A 54 13.90 19.27 9.63
N SER A 55 14.49 20.28 10.26
CA SER A 55 14.76 20.34 11.68
C SER A 55 14.08 21.56 12.24
N GLN A 56 13.41 21.43 13.37
CA GLN A 56 12.75 22.56 14.01
C GLN A 56 13.45 22.98 15.31
N ALA A 57 13.21 24.23 15.70
CA ALA A 57 13.70 24.77 16.96
C ALA A 57 13.23 23.98 18.19
N THR A 58 12.14 23.23 18.08
CA THR A 58 11.59 22.36 19.12
C THR A 58 12.36 21.05 19.30
N GLY A 59 13.36 20.78 18.48
CA GLY A 59 14.17 19.56 18.58
C GLY A 59 13.59 18.32 17.88
N GLU A 60 12.52 18.48 17.12
CA GLU A 60 12.01 17.42 16.26
C GLU A 60 12.62 17.53 14.86
N ASP A 61 13.09 16.42 14.34
CA ASP A 61 13.62 16.28 12.99
C ASP A 61 12.68 15.43 12.15
N SER A 62 12.47 15.82 10.88
CA SER A 62 11.69 15.04 9.94
C SER A 62 12.41 14.86 8.60
N VAL A 63 12.10 13.77 7.96
CA VAL A 63 12.60 13.40 6.63
C VAL A 63 11.43 13.06 5.75
N THR A 64 11.38 13.68 4.58
CA THR A 64 10.44 13.30 3.54
C THR A 64 11.02 12.13 2.74
N PHE A 65 10.25 11.06 2.62
CA PHE A 65 10.53 9.97 1.68
C PHE A 65 9.55 10.01 0.52
N THR A 66 9.98 9.46 -0.60
CA THR A 66 9.17 9.37 -1.82
C THR A 66 9.01 7.93 -2.25
N LEU A 67 7.80 7.59 -2.72
CA LEU A 67 7.49 6.35 -3.42
C LEU A 67 7.15 6.71 -4.86
N THR A 68 8.02 6.37 -5.80
CA THR A 68 7.84 6.67 -7.24
C THR A 68 7.36 5.44 -7.97
N ASN A 69 6.26 5.55 -8.71
CA ASN A 69 5.79 4.48 -9.60
C ASN A 69 6.64 4.47 -10.88
N HIS A 70 7.53 3.50 -11.02
CA HIS A 70 8.30 3.27 -12.24
C HIS A 70 7.71 2.15 -13.12
N GLY A 71 6.55 1.61 -12.73
CA GLY A 71 5.79 0.65 -13.53
C GLY A 71 5.12 1.31 -14.75
N LYS A 72 4.54 0.48 -15.60
CA LYS A 72 3.87 0.93 -16.84
C LYS A 72 2.40 1.33 -16.63
N PHE A 73 1.80 0.98 -15.52
CA PHE A 73 0.38 1.16 -15.24
C PHE A 73 0.15 2.09 -14.06
N THR A 74 -0.98 2.79 -14.09
CA THR A 74 -1.47 3.55 -12.95
C THR A 74 -1.85 2.62 -11.81
N CYS A 75 -1.46 2.97 -10.58
CA CYS A 75 -1.78 2.23 -9.37
C CYS A 75 -2.14 3.19 -8.23
N HIS A 76 -2.56 2.68 -7.08
CA HIS A 76 -2.85 3.53 -5.93
C HIS A 76 -2.12 3.05 -4.66
N LEU A 77 -1.91 4.00 -3.75
CA LEU A 77 -1.47 3.78 -2.38
C LEU A 77 -2.52 4.34 -1.42
N TYR A 78 -2.76 3.64 -0.31
CA TYR A 78 -3.68 4.10 0.73
C TYR A 78 -3.21 3.62 2.10
N GLY A 79 -2.99 4.56 3.02
CA GLY A 79 -2.60 4.23 4.40
C GLY A 79 -1.21 4.72 4.77
N HIS A 80 -0.67 4.13 5.84
CA HIS A 80 0.67 4.40 6.35
C HIS A 80 1.64 3.33 5.85
N PRO A 81 2.85 3.70 5.44
CA PRO A 81 3.90 2.73 5.19
C PRO A 81 4.40 2.15 6.53
N GLY A 82 4.81 0.89 6.50
CA GLY A 82 5.63 0.34 7.57
C GLY A 82 7.07 0.81 7.42
N VAL A 83 7.74 1.08 8.54
CA VAL A 83 9.14 1.53 8.56
C VAL A 83 9.92 0.74 9.59
N SER A 84 11.16 0.40 9.27
CA SER A 84 12.13 -0.12 10.23
C SER A 84 13.53 0.39 9.91
N LEU A 85 14.29 0.69 10.96
CA LEU A 85 15.63 1.26 10.88
C LEU A 85 16.67 0.24 11.31
N TYR A 86 17.80 0.23 10.62
CA TYR A 86 18.88 -0.74 10.81
C TYR A 86 20.22 -0.03 10.99
N ASP A 87 21.07 -0.60 11.82
CA ASP A 87 22.43 -0.13 12.04
C ASP A 87 23.38 -0.49 10.86
N ASN A 88 24.63 -0.13 11.00
CA ASN A 88 25.69 -0.44 10.02
C ASN A 88 26.06 -1.92 9.92
N LYS A 89 25.60 -2.75 10.85
CA LYS A 89 25.76 -4.22 10.84
C LYS A 89 24.51 -4.95 10.33
N GLY A 90 23.50 -4.20 9.87
CA GLY A 90 22.25 -4.75 9.38
C GLY A 90 21.31 -5.27 10.48
N ARG A 91 21.52 -4.91 11.73
CA ARG A 91 20.66 -5.28 12.86
C ARG A 91 19.55 -4.25 12.99
N VAL A 92 18.33 -4.71 13.26
CA VAL A 92 17.20 -3.83 13.52
C VAL A 92 17.46 -2.99 14.76
N MET A 93 17.19 -1.71 14.68
CA MET A 93 17.29 -0.79 15.81
C MET A 93 15.98 -0.78 16.60
N PRO A 94 16.02 -0.82 17.93
CA PRO A 94 14.84 -1.02 18.76
C PRO A 94 14.05 0.28 18.99
N PHE A 95 13.79 1.03 17.90
CA PHE A 95 12.90 2.18 17.95
C PHE A 95 11.45 1.74 18.16
N ARG A 96 10.68 2.60 18.80
CA ARG A 96 9.23 2.49 18.82
C ARG A 96 8.67 3.26 17.62
N TYR A 97 7.62 2.76 17.02
CA TYR A 97 7.00 3.38 15.85
C TYR A 97 5.54 3.73 16.15
N THR A 98 5.08 4.86 15.63
CA THR A 98 3.69 5.30 15.76
C THR A 98 3.20 5.96 14.47
N TRP A 99 1.89 5.88 14.26
CA TRP A 99 1.17 6.64 13.25
C TRP A 99 0.40 7.83 13.88
N ALA A 100 0.48 7.97 15.20
CA ALA A 100 -0.02 9.15 15.88
C ALA A 100 0.79 10.36 15.43
N GLY A 101 0.12 11.49 15.27
CA GLY A 101 0.78 12.70 14.82
C GLY A 101 1.45 13.45 15.95
N THR A 102 2.49 14.17 15.58
CA THR A 102 3.09 15.26 16.38
C THR A 102 3.04 16.55 15.57
N MET A 103 4.00 17.43 15.83
CA MET A 103 4.11 18.71 15.14
C MET A 103 4.28 18.57 13.62
N TYR A 104 4.99 17.53 13.15
CA TYR A 104 5.24 17.31 11.72
C TYR A 104 4.30 16.28 11.09
N VAL A 105 3.87 15.32 11.87
CA VAL A 105 3.06 14.22 11.38
C VAL A 105 1.60 14.48 11.70
N SER A 106 0.85 14.91 10.72
CA SER A 106 -0.59 15.17 10.86
C SER A 106 -1.37 13.91 11.21
N GLN A 107 -2.34 14.04 12.10
CA GLN A 107 -3.34 13.01 12.40
C GLN A 107 -4.47 12.92 11.35
N THR A 108 -4.37 13.66 10.26
CA THR A 108 -5.37 13.62 9.20
C THR A 108 -5.48 12.21 8.64
N PRO A 109 -6.68 11.66 8.51
CA PRO A 109 -6.89 10.32 7.97
C PRO A 109 -6.20 10.11 6.62
N PRO A 110 -5.72 8.89 6.33
CA PRO A 110 -5.17 8.56 5.03
C PRO A 110 -6.14 8.86 3.91
N LYS A 111 -5.63 9.33 2.77
CA LYS A 111 -6.37 9.48 1.52
C LYS A 111 -5.74 8.61 0.45
N MET A 112 -6.56 8.15 -0.50
CA MET A 112 -6.05 7.40 -1.64
C MET A 112 -5.17 8.30 -2.51
N VAL A 113 -3.98 7.83 -2.85
CA VAL A 113 -3.03 8.49 -3.74
C VAL A 113 -2.89 7.68 -5.01
N VAL A 114 -3.34 8.22 -6.12
CA VAL A 114 -3.23 7.57 -7.44
C VAL A 114 -1.91 7.98 -8.09
N LEU A 115 -1.13 6.99 -8.48
CA LEU A 115 0.19 7.17 -9.09
C LEU A 115 0.17 6.69 -10.54
N ARG A 116 0.21 7.64 -11.49
CA ARG A 116 0.53 7.35 -12.88
C ARG A 116 2.00 6.93 -13.00
N PRO A 117 2.42 6.30 -14.09
CA PRO A 117 3.84 6.06 -14.37
C PRO A 117 4.67 7.34 -14.20
N GLY A 118 5.74 7.27 -13.43
CA GLY A 118 6.60 8.39 -13.07
C GLY A 118 6.11 9.28 -11.92
N ALA A 119 4.86 9.14 -11.49
CA ALA A 119 4.31 9.93 -10.38
C ALA A 119 4.87 9.50 -9.02
N ARG A 120 4.83 10.41 -8.05
CA ARG A 120 5.36 10.23 -6.70
C ARG A 120 4.29 10.39 -5.64
N ALA A 121 4.37 9.57 -4.62
CA ALA A 121 3.74 9.80 -3.32
C ALA A 121 4.82 10.16 -2.30
N TYR A 122 4.42 10.82 -1.22
CA TYR A 122 5.31 11.30 -0.17
C TYR A 122 4.83 10.81 1.19
N PHE A 123 5.77 10.58 2.09
CA PHE A 123 5.48 10.37 3.51
C PHE A 123 6.61 10.93 4.35
N LEU A 124 6.30 11.32 5.57
CA LEU A 124 7.25 11.82 6.54
C LEU A 124 7.63 10.75 7.55
N VAL A 125 8.88 10.75 7.94
CA VAL A 125 9.37 10.03 9.11
C VAL A 125 10.01 11.07 10.03
N ALA A 126 9.49 11.19 11.23
CA ALA A 126 9.92 12.19 12.20
C ALA A 126 10.32 11.56 13.53
N LYS A 127 11.16 12.23 14.29
CA LYS A 127 11.49 11.89 15.68
C LYS A 127 12.08 13.09 16.41
N TYR A 128 11.93 13.10 17.70
CA TYR A 128 12.64 14.06 18.53
C TYR A 128 14.13 13.73 18.64
N ARG A 129 14.94 14.77 18.92
CA ARG A 129 16.33 14.59 19.32
C ARG A 129 16.42 13.76 20.60
N CYS A 130 17.56 13.17 20.85
CA CYS A 130 17.83 12.46 22.09
C CYS A 130 18.09 13.43 23.24
N ASP A 131 17.48 13.19 24.41
CA ASP A 131 17.66 14.03 25.61
C ASP A 131 19.02 13.78 26.27
N ILE A 132 19.48 12.52 26.32
CA ILE A 132 20.66 12.10 27.10
C ILE A 132 21.86 11.71 26.24
N GLY A 133 21.84 12.10 24.94
CA GLY A 133 22.92 11.81 24.03
C GLY A 133 22.68 10.61 23.11
N LEU A 134 23.61 10.40 22.21
CA LEU A 134 23.49 9.52 21.05
C LEU A 134 24.30 8.25 21.26
N VAL A 135 23.76 7.09 20.85
CA VAL A 135 24.44 5.79 20.94
C VAL A 135 24.82 5.25 19.57
N MET A 136 23.84 5.11 18.68
CA MET A 136 23.99 4.44 17.41
C MET A 136 23.17 5.11 16.32
N LYS A 137 23.77 5.29 15.14
CA LYS A 137 23.11 5.90 13.97
C LYS A 137 22.52 4.83 13.07
N ALA A 138 21.28 5.02 12.62
CA ALA A 138 20.72 4.21 11.58
C ALA A 138 21.48 4.41 10.25
N LYS A 139 21.76 3.32 9.58
CA LYS A 139 22.39 3.28 8.27
C LYS A 139 21.38 3.05 7.16
N THR A 140 20.43 2.15 7.41
CA THR A 140 19.46 1.68 6.41
C THR A 140 18.05 1.85 6.95
N ILE A 141 17.15 2.27 6.07
CA ILE A 141 15.70 2.24 6.28
C ILE A 141 15.09 1.18 5.38
N ARG A 142 14.18 0.39 5.92
CA ARG A 142 13.30 -0.48 5.15
C ARG A 142 11.90 0.05 5.24
N VAL A 143 11.27 0.18 4.08
CA VAL A 143 9.93 0.73 3.93
C VAL A 143 9.04 -0.32 3.30
N TYR A 144 7.93 -0.61 3.95
CA TYR A 144 6.86 -1.47 3.44
C TYR A 144 5.76 -0.55 2.92
N PRO A 145 5.59 -0.41 1.61
CA PRO A 145 4.48 0.39 1.09
C PRO A 145 3.14 -0.07 1.66
N PRO A 146 2.15 0.82 1.80
CA PRO A 146 0.85 0.42 2.33
C PRO A 146 0.28 -0.81 1.63
N ASN A 147 -0.30 -1.74 2.42
CA ASN A 147 -0.92 -2.98 1.94
C ASN A 147 0.03 -3.97 1.25
N THR A 148 1.34 -3.89 1.53
CA THR A 148 2.32 -4.87 1.01
C THR A 148 3.12 -5.50 2.16
N THR A 149 3.62 -6.70 1.92
CA THR A 149 4.58 -7.40 2.80
C THR A 149 6.01 -7.33 2.27
N GLN A 150 6.20 -6.81 1.09
CA GLN A 150 7.51 -6.62 0.46
C GLN A 150 8.08 -5.26 0.83
N GLN A 151 9.40 -5.22 1.02
CA GLN A 151 10.10 -4.01 1.46
C GLN A 151 10.89 -3.36 0.33
N LEU A 152 11.00 -2.05 0.41
CA LEU A 152 11.99 -1.23 -0.28
C LEU A 152 13.11 -0.90 0.68
N VAL A 153 14.33 -0.85 0.19
CA VAL A 153 15.52 -0.57 1.01
C VAL A 153 16.12 0.75 0.57
N GLY A 154 16.37 1.62 1.52
CA GLY A 154 16.97 2.93 1.28
C GLY A 154 18.05 3.29 2.31
N ASN A 155 18.74 4.39 2.07
CA ASN A 155 19.69 4.94 3.00
C ASN A 155 18.93 5.75 4.08
N ALA A 156 19.13 5.41 5.35
CA ALA A 156 18.59 6.15 6.49
C ALA A 156 19.48 7.34 6.91
N ALA A 157 20.67 7.46 6.32
CA ALA A 157 21.67 8.44 6.69
C ALA A 157 21.98 9.52 5.62
N PRO A 158 21.00 10.00 4.81
CA PRO A 158 21.29 11.10 3.89
C PRO A 158 21.56 12.43 4.62
N PHE A 159 21.55 12.44 5.97
CA PHE A 159 21.53 13.62 6.80
C PHE A 159 22.79 13.66 7.67
N VAL A 160 23.80 14.37 7.19
CA VAL A 160 25.15 14.31 7.76
C VAL A 160 25.33 15.19 8.99
N ASP A 161 24.58 16.28 9.14
CA ASP A 161 25.08 17.38 9.96
C ASP A 161 24.44 17.60 11.32
N SER A 162 23.35 16.98 11.73
CA SER A 162 22.84 17.18 13.10
C SER A 162 21.60 16.39 13.47
N GLY A 163 20.94 15.88 12.54
CA GLY A 163 19.78 15.03 12.78
C GLY A 163 20.04 13.73 12.03
N GLY A 164 19.41 12.78 12.26
CA GLY A 164 19.44 11.48 11.66
C GLY A 164 18.76 10.57 12.62
N PHE A 165 18.49 9.38 12.20
CA PHE A 165 17.85 8.43 13.08
C PHE A 165 18.88 7.85 14.05
N TRP A 166 19.15 8.59 15.13
CA TRP A 166 20.02 8.14 16.21
C TRP A 166 19.22 7.41 17.27
N TYR A 167 19.73 6.30 17.73
CA TYR A 167 19.25 5.63 18.94
C TYR A 167 19.80 6.36 20.16
N CYS A 168 18.93 6.63 21.14
CA CYS A 168 19.24 7.49 22.28
C CYS A 168 19.79 6.70 23.46
N LYS A 169 20.73 7.30 24.19
CA LYS A 169 21.31 6.73 25.42
C LYS A 169 20.27 6.57 26.54
N GLY A 170 19.23 7.43 26.56
CA GLY A 170 18.12 7.35 27.52
C GLY A 170 17.25 6.09 27.39
N GLY A 171 17.49 5.27 26.37
CA GLY A 171 16.77 4.00 26.17
C GLY A 171 15.31 4.21 25.75
N PRO A 172 14.44 3.19 25.96
CA PRO A 172 13.08 3.20 25.40
C PRO A 172 12.15 4.32 25.88
N LYS A 173 12.48 4.97 27.00
CA LYS A 173 11.69 6.09 27.55
C LYS A 173 12.09 7.45 27.00
N ASP A 174 13.24 7.55 26.31
CA ASP A 174 13.69 8.79 25.70
C ASP A 174 12.70 9.17 24.57
N PRO A 175 12.20 10.41 24.50
CA PRO A 175 11.28 10.83 23.43
C PRO A 175 11.88 10.64 22.05
N GLY A 176 13.19 10.77 21.89
CA GLY A 176 13.89 10.48 20.65
C GLY A 176 13.91 9.02 20.22
N GLN A 177 13.34 8.09 20.99
CA GLN A 177 13.16 6.68 20.59
C GLN A 177 11.82 6.42 19.91
N LEU A 178 10.93 7.40 19.86
CA LEU A 178 9.69 7.30 19.13
C LEU A 178 9.89 7.84 17.70
N VAL A 179 9.65 6.99 16.73
CA VAL A 179 9.66 7.33 15.31
C VAL A 179 8.22 7.41 14.83
N GLU A 180 7.89 8.51 14.24
CA GLU A 180 6.56 8.81 13.73
C GLU A 180 6.54 8.70 12.22
N VAL A 181 5.48 8.11 11.68
CA VAL A 181 5.34 7.86 10.26
C VAL A 181 4.00 8.40 9.78
N SER A 182 4.02 9.36 8.85
CA SER A 182 2.79 9.90 8.27
C SER A 182 2.16 8.92 7.27
N PRO A 183 0.87 9.07 6.96
CA PRO A 183 0.29 8.39 5.81
C PRO A 183 0.93 8.88 4.51
N VAL A 184 0.80 8.09 3.45
CA VAL A 184 1.19 8.52 2.10
C VAL A 184 0.29 9.66 1.62
N ARG A 185 0.88 10.61 0.87
CA ARG A 185 0.21 11.80 0.34
C ARG A 185 0.66 12.10 -1.08
N ALA A 186 -0.20 12.77 -1.85
CA ALA A 186 0.11 13.17 -3.23
C ALA A 186 1.10 14.34 -3.30
N THR A 187 1.17 15.16 -2.26
CA THR A 187 2.01 16.36 -2.20
C THR A 187 2.73 16.46 -0.86
N ILE A 188 3.87 17.12 -0.86
CA ILE A 188 4.55 17.57 0.37
C ILE A 188 3.82 18.85 0.81
N GLY A 189 2.72 18.69 1.54
CA GLY A 189 2.11 19.83 2.25
C GLY A 189 2.73 19.97 3.63
N TYR A 190 2.80 21.19 4.14
CA TYR A 190 2.97 21.40 5.58
C TYR A 190 1.76 20.75 6.25
N MET A 191 2.00 19.80 7.07
CA MET A 191 0.98 19.09 7.83
C MET A 191 0.99 19.63 9.23
#